data_cd2fea3dce185118f862a9d128bb86a8
#
_entry.id   cd2fea3dce185118f862a9d128bb86a8
#
_cell.length_a   1.000
_cell.length_b   1.000
_cell.length_c   1.000
_cell.angle_alpha   90.00
_cell.angle_beta   90.00
_cell.angle_gamma   90.00
#
_symmetry.space_group_name_H-M   'P 1'
#
loop_
_entity.id
_entity.type
_entity.pdbx_description
1 polymer ?
#
loop_
_entity_poly.entity_id
_entity_poly.type
_entity_poly.pdbx_seq_one_letter_code
_entity_poly.pdbx_strand_id
1 'polypeptide(L)'
;LLPARDRKIVVGVDQDSVATRPCLIVRHASAGDRSAWTGDDRDRPLDALGDGQARALAPVLAAYHVQRVHSADVLRCQQTLAPFAEAARLTVQSEPLLSETGYAQQPELALERLVTLLKAPVPSVVCSQGRTIPPLVTATCAALGAEVPADPTLPKAGMFVLHLGMTGPP
;
A
#
# COMPACT_ATOMS: atom_id res chain seq x y z
N LEU A 1 -2.64 19.42 -6.84
CA LEU A 1 -1.25 19.30 -6.42
C LEU A 1 -1.24 18.51 -5.12
N LEU A 2 -0.90 17.21 -5.21
CA LEU A 2 -0.61 16.39 -4.05
C LEU A 2 0.72 16.87 -3.46
N PRO A 3 0.81 17.15 -2.17
CA PRO A 3 2.09 17.08 -1.49
C PRO A 3 2.40 15.59 -1.36
N ALA A 4 3.14 15.03 -2.31
CA ALA A 4 3.74 13.72 -2.16
C ALA A 4 4.70 13.80 -0.98
N ARG A 5 4.23 13.44 0.21
CA ARG A 5 5.10 13.10 1.32
C ARG A 5 5.44 11.63 1.17
N ASP A 6 6.39 11.36 0.26
CA ASP A 6 7.02 10.06 0.17
C ASP A 6 7.76 9.81 1.48
N ARG A 7 7.22 8.90 2.28
CA ARG A 7 7.87 8.44 3.50
C ARG A 7 8.68 7.20 3.16
N LYS A 8 10.00 7.39 3.11
CA LYS A 8 10.94 6.32 2.78
C LYS A 8 11.23 5.46 4.01
N ILE A 9 11.03 4.15 3.88
CA ILE A 9 11.47 3.14 4.86
C ILE A 9 12.55 2.29 4.20
N VAL A 10 13.72 2.21 4.83
CA VAL A 10 14.82 1.40 4.32
C VAL A 10 14.92 0.13 5.16
N VAL A 11 14.86 -1.03 4.51
CA VAL A 11 14.89 -2.34 5.15
C VAL A 11 16.14 -3.10 4.72
N GLY A 12 16.99 -3.47 5.69
CA GLY A 12 18.07 -4.45 5.50
C GLY A 12 19.02 -4.15 4.34
N VAL A 13 19.38 -2.88 4.15
CA VAL A 13 20.42 -2.51 3.17
C VAL A 13 21.75 -2.65 3.87
N ASP A 14 22.48 -3.72 3.58
CA ASP A 14 23.90 -3.80 3.88
C ASP A 14 24.61 -2.67 3.14
N GLN A 15 25.60 -2.00 3.77
CA GLN A 15 26.28 -0.84 3.19
C GLN A 15 26.93 -1.13 1.83
N ASP A 16 27.13 -2.41 1.50
CA ASP A 16 27.66 -2.89 0.21
C ASP A 16 26.56 -3.26 -0.82
N SER A 17 25.26 -3.20 -0.47
CA SER A 17 24.17 -3.54 -1.38
C SER A 17 23.71 -2.33 -2.17
N VAL A 18 24.11 -2.25 -3.43
CA VAL A 18 23.80 -1.14 -4.35
C VAL A 18 22.37 -1.21 -4.92
N ALA A 19 21.71 -2.37 -4.88
CA ALA A 19 20.41 -2.57 -5.49
C ALA A 19 19.31 -2.78 -4.45
N THR A 20 18.27 -1.93 -4.50
CA THR A 20 17.06 -2.09 -3.70
C THR A 20 15.84 -2.19 -4.61
N ARG A 21 14.84 -2.86 -4.10
CA ARG A 21 13.54 -3.03 -4.76
C ARG A 21 12.48 -2.26 -3.98
N PRO A 22 11.72 -1.35 -4.61
CA PRO A 22 10.65 -0.62 -3.95
C PRO A 22 9.40 -1.49 -3.77
N CYS A 23 8.81 -1.40 -2.58
CA CYS A 23 7.47 -1.90 -2.28
C CYS A 23 6.68 -0.77 -1.64
N LEU A 24 5.46 -0.53 -2.12
CA LEU A 24 4.67 0.63 -1.73
C LEU A 24 3.45 0.20 -0.93
N ILE A 25 3.21 0.86 0.19
CA ILE A 25 1.97 0.71 0.98
C ILE A 25 1.20 2.02 0.84
N VAL A 26 0.03 1.95 0.25
CA VAL A 26 -0.81 3.11 -0.10
C VAL A 26 -2.07 3.12 0.75
N ARG A 27 -2.43 4.28 1.30
CA ARG A 27 -3.76 4.49 1.84
C ARG A 27 -4.73 4.83 0.71
N HIS A 28 -5.93 4.22 0.71
CA HIS A 28 -6.95 4.55 -0.29
C HIS A 28 -7.21 6.06 -0.39
N ALA A 29 -7.58 6.51 -1.58
CA ALA A 29 -7.91 7.89 -1.91
C ALA A 29 -9.23 8.35 -1.23
N SER A 30 -9.62 9.60 -1.40
CA SER A 30 -10.83 10.14 -0.79
C SER A 30 -12.07 9.34 -1.20
N ALA A 31 -12.96 9.09 -0.24
CA ALA A 31 -14.20 8.34 -0.44
C ALA A 31 -15.38 9.01 0.29
N GLY A 32 -15.33 10.33 0.41
CA GLY A 32 -16.36 11.12 1.05
C GLY A 32 -16.50 10.85 2.57
N ASP A 33 -17.58 11.36 3.11
CA ASP A 33 -17.92 11.16 4.52
C ASP A 33 -18.58 9.79 4.70
N ARG A 34 -18.02 8.99 5.61
CA ARG A 34 -18.57 7.68 5.97
C ARG A 34 -19.97 7.78 6.54
N SER A 35 -20.27 8.83 7.29
CA SER A 35 -21.58 9.04 7.93
C SER A 35 -22.70 9.34 6.93
N ALA A 36 -22.34 9.84 5.74
CA ALA A 36 -23.29 10.11 4.65
C ALA A 36 -23.56 8.87 3.77
N TRP A 37 -22.78 7.77 3.94
CA TRP A 37 -22.96 6.55 3.17
C TRP A 37 -23.96 5.60 3.86
N THR A 38 -24.99 5.18 3.15
CA THR A 38 -26.07 4.34 3.69
C THR A 38 -25.95 2.85 3.35
N GLY A 39 -25.05 2.49 2.43
CA GLY A 39 -24.77 1.09 2.05
C GLY A 39 -23.71 0.43 2.94
N ASP A 40 -23.31 -0.79 2.56
CA ASP A 40 -22.16 -1.44 3.18
C ASP A 40 -20.90 -0.59 2.96
N ASP A 41 -20.12 -0.33 4.02
CA ASP A 41 -18.90 0.47 3.92
C ASP A 41 -17.85 -0.17 2.99
N ARG A 42 -17.93 -1.48 2.76
CA ARG A 42 -17.07 -2.19 1.80
C ARG A 42 -17.30 -1.69 0.37
N ASP A 43 -18.54 -1.34 0.04
CA ASP A 43 -18.96 -0.90 -1.29
C ASP A 43 -18.91 0.61 -1.46
N ARG A 44 -18.47 1.35 -0.45
CA ARG A 44 -18.35 2.81 -0.53
C ARG A 44 -17.26 3.19 -1.52
N PRO A 45 -17.62 3.90 -2.63
CA PRO A 45 -16.68 4.25 -3.71
C PRO A 45 -15.79 5.44 -3.34
N LEU A 46 -14.83 5.72 -4.18
CA LEU A 46 -14.16 7.01 -4.20
C LEU A 46 -15.16 8.13 -4.52
N ASP A 47 -14.90 9.31 -3.99
CA ASP A 47 -15.56 10.55 -4.43
C ASP A 47 -14.78 11.20 -5.59
N ALA A 48 -15.27 12.33 -6.12
CA ALA A 48 -14.63 13.02 -7.23
C ALA A 48 -13.18 13.46 -6.91
N LEU A 49 -12.90 13.82 -5.65
CA LEU A 49 -11.55 14.14 -5.19
C LEU A 49 -10.67 12.89 -5.22
N GLY A 50 -11.21 11.75 -4.74
CA GLY A 50 -10.52 10.48 -4.73
C GLY A 50 -10.20 9.95 -6.13
N ASP A 51 -11.10 10.11 -7.07
CA ASP A 51 -10.85 9.78 -8.48
C ASP A 51 -9.68 10.59 -9.05
N GLY A 52 -9.63 11.88 -8.75
CA GLY A 52 -8.49 12.73 -9.12
C GLY A 52 -7.18 12.27 -8.47
N GLN A 53 -7.23 11.91 -7.19
CA GLN A 53 -6.06 11.39 -6.46
C GLN A 53 -5.58 10.06 -7.03
N ALA A 54 -6.48 9.13 -7.36
CA ALA A 54 -6.14 7.84 -7.96
C ALA A 54 -5.45 7.99 -9.32
N ARG A 55 -5.96 8.90 -10.16
CA ARG A 55 -5.33 9.22 -11.46
C ARG A 55 -3.94 9.86 -11.30
N ALA A 56 -3.79 10.76 -10.33
CA ALA A 56 -2.49 11.39 -10.05
C ALA A 56 -1.46 10.40 -9.46
N LEU A 57 -1.91 9.35 -8.79
CA LEU A 57 -1.06 8.29 -8.25
C LEU A 57 -0.49 7.39 -9.36
N ALA A 58 -1.20 7.18 -10.45
CA ALA A 58 -0.81 6.25 -11.51
C ALA A 58 0.60 6.51 -12.09
N PRO A 59 0.98 7.74 -12.51
CA PRO A 59 2.34 7.99 -12.99
C PRO A 59 3.41 7.82 -11.90
N VAL A 60 3.07 8.02 -10.64
CA VAL A 60 4.01 7.80 -9.52
C VAL A 60 4.31 6.30 -9.39
N LEU A 61 3.28 5.45 -9.40
CA LEU A 61 3.46 3.99 -9.35
C LEU A 61 4.24 3.47 -10.57
N ALA A 62 4.01 4.05 -11.74
CA ALA A 62 4.76 3.73 -12.96
C ALA A 62 6.26 4.08 -12.81
N ALA A 63 6.58 5.22 -12.18
CA ALA A 63 7.97 5.64 -11.95
C ALA A 63 8.72 4.70 -10.98
N TYR A 64 8.01 4.02 -10.07
CA TYR A 64 8.56 2.96 -9.22
C TYR A 64 8.60 1.59 -9.90
N HIS A 65 8.26 1.50 -11.18
CA HIS A 65 8.24 0.27 -11.97
C HIS A 65 7.41 -0.86 -11.33
N VAL A 66 6.30 -0.52 -10.71
CA VAL A 66 5.41 -1.48 -10.05
C VAL A 66 4.92 -2.53 -11.05
N GLN A 67 5.07 -3.81 -10.67
CA GLN A 67 4.71 -4.97 -11.49
C GLN A 67 3.62 -5.84 -10.84
N ARG A 68 3.34 -5.66 -9.55
CA ARG A 68 2.26 -6.37 -8.84
C ARG A 68 1.39 -5.38 -8.09
N VAL A 69 0.09 -5.57 -8.19
CA VAL A 69 -0.92 -4.67 -7.61
C VAL A 69 -1.81 -5.47 -6.68
N HIS A 70 -1.79 -5.16 -5.41
CA HIS A 70 -2.57 -5.80 -4.36
C HIS A 70 -3.47 -4.76 -3.67
N SER A 71 -4.67 -5.15 -3.31
CA SER A 71 -5.63 -4.26 -2.67
C SER A 71 -6.45 -4.98 -1.61
N ALA A 72 -6.67 -4.35 -0.45
CA ALA A 72 -7.76 -4.74 0.41
C ALA A 72 -9.06 -4.87 -0.39
N ASP A 73 -9.92 -5.80 0.00
CA ASP A 73 -11.13 -6.19 -0.72
C ASP A 73 -12.32 -5.21 -0.54
N VAL A 74 -12.02 -3.93 -0.38
CA VAL A 74 -12.99 -2.84 -0.32
C VAL A 74 -12.90 -1.95 -1.55
N LEU A 75 -14.05 -1.52 -2.06
CA LEU A 75 -14.16 -0.86 -3.36
C LEU A 75 -13.23 0.34 -3.51
N ARG A 76 -13.16 1.24 -2.51
CA ARG A 76 -12.29 2.43 -2.55
C ARG A 76 -10.80 2.12 -2.63
N CYS A 77 -10.35 0.99 -2.08
CA CYS A 77 -8.96 0.55 -2.21
C CYS A 77 -8.68 0.07 -3.64
N GLN A 78 -9.56 -0.74 -4.19
CA GLN A 78 -9.47 -1.24 -5.57
C GLN A 78 -9.49 -0.08 -6.57
N GLN A 79 -10.44 0.85 -6.42
CA GLN A 79 -10.55 2.04 -7.28
C GLN A 79 -9.33 2.97 -7.19
N THR A 80 -8.66 3.03 -6.04
CA THR A 80 -7.43 3.83 -5.88
C THR A 80 -6.31 3.34 -6.81
N LEU A 81 -6.21 2.04 -7.04
CA LEU A 81 -5.16 1.45 -7.87
C LEU A 81 -5.61 1.17 -9.32
N ALA A 82 -6.92 1.22 -9.60
CA ALA A 82 -7.48 0.89 -10.91
C ALA A 82 -6.87 1.70 -12.06
N PRO A 83 -6.71 3.04 -11.99
CA PRO A 83 -6.14 3.80 -13.10
C PRO A 83 -4.71 3.38 -13.47
N PHE A 84 -3.88 3.03 -12.45
CA PHE A 84 -2.55 2.50 -12.68
C PHE A 84 -2.60 1.09 -13.28
N ALA A 85 -3.39 0.20 -12.70
CA ALA A 85 -3.50 -1.18 -13.13
C ALA A 85 -3.97 -1.28 -14.60
N GLU A 86 -4.96 -0.46 -14.98
CA GLU A 86 -5.45 -0.37 -16.37
C GLU A 86 -4.34 0.11 -17.32
N ALA A 87 -3.66 1.21 -17.00
CA ALA A 87 -2.60 1.76 -17.83
C ALA A 87 -1.41 0.79 -17.99
N ALA A 88 -1.06 0.07 -16.93
CA ALA A 88 0.02 -0.91 -16.91
C ALA A 88 -0.40 -2.31 -17.41
N ARG A 89 -1.68 -2.55 -17.68
CA ARG A 89 -2.27 -3.86 -18.04
C ARG A 89 -2.02 -4.93 -16.96
N LEU A 90 -2.12 -4.52 -15.70
CA LEU A 90 -1.96 -5.39 -14.53
C LEU A 90 -3.33 -5.68 -13.91
N THR A 91 -3.43 -6.81 -13.22
CA THR A 91 -4.63 -7.17 -12.45
C THR A 91 -4.47 -6.74 -11.00
N VAL A 92 -5.49 -6.10 -10.43
CA VAL A 92 -5.58 -5.82 -9.00
C VAL A 92 -5.94 -7.12 -8.27
N GLN A 93 -5.01 -7.64 -7.47
CA GLN A 93 -5.21 -8.84 -6.67
C GLN A 93 -5.89 -8.46 -5.35
N SER A 94 -6.98 -9.15 -5.02
CA SER A 94 -7.74 -8.91 -3.79
C SER A 94 -7.06 -9.57 -2.58
N GLU A 95 -6.91 -8.80 -1.49
CA GLU A 95 -6.26 -9.20 -0.24
C GLU A 95 -7.20 -8.93 0.96
N PRO A 96 -8.16 -9.82 1.25
CA PRO A 96 -9.14 -9.61 2.32
C PRO A 96 -8.52 -9.41 3.69
N LEU A 97 -7.41 -10.08 4.00
CA LEU A 97 -6.68 -9.94 5.27
C LEU A 97 -6.16 -8.52 5.50
N LEU A 98 -5.95 -7.74 4.44
CA LEU A 98 -5.42 -6.38 4.53
C LEU A 98 -6.51 -5.31 4.64
N SER A 99 -7.80 -5.70 4.72
CA SER A 99 -8.90 -4.79 5.07
C SER A 99 -8.97 -4.54 6.58
N GLU A 100 -9.68 -3.48 7.01
CA GLU A 100 -9.93 -3.22 8.44
C GLU A 100 -10.60 -4.42 9.12
N THR A 101 -11.55 -5.06 8.45
CA THR A 101 -12.24 -6.25 8.96
C THR A 101 -11.32 -7.46 9.04
N GLY A 102 -10.59 -7.76 7.96
CA GLY A 102 -9.68 -8.89 7.92
C GLY A 102 -8.56 -8.77 8.94
N TYR A 103 -7.95 -7.58 9.03
CA TYR A 103 -6.94 -7.29 10.03
C TYR A 103 -7.47 -7.43 11.47
N ALA A 104 -8.66 -6.89 11.76
CA ALA A 104 -9.24 -6.97 13.10
C ALA A 104 -9.55 -8.42 13.53
N GLN A 105 -9.87 -9.29 12.59
CA GLN A 105 -10.15 -10.70 12.85
C GLN A 105 -8.87 -11.56 12.95
N GLN A 106 -7.85 -11.27 12.16
CA GLN A 106 -6.67 -12.11 12.00
C GLN A 106 -5.39 -11.27 11.81
N PRO A 107 -4.97 -10.49 12.83
CA PRO A 107 -3.87 -9.54 12.69
C PRO A 107 -2.53 -10.20 12.37
N GLU A 108 -2.26 -11.39 12.94
CA GLU A 108 -1.02 -12.14 12.69
C GLU A 108 -0.95 -12.61 11.22
N LEU A 109 -2.05 -13.17 10.70
CA LEU A 109 -2.11 -13.62 9.30
C LEU A 109 -2.06 -12.44 8.32
N ALA A 110 -2.63 -11.30 8.69
CA ALA A 110 -2.51 -10.09 7.88
C ALA A 110 -1.06 -9.60 7.78
N LEU A 111 -0.31 -9.65 8.89
CA LEU A 111 1.12 -9.33 8.91
C LEU A 111 1.93 -10.32 8.07
N GLU A 112 1.74 -11.62 8.28
CA GLU A 112 2.41 -12.67 7.48
C GLU A 112 2.14 -12.50 5.99
N ARG A 113 0.88 -12.19 5.63
CA ARG A 113 0.51 -11.94 4.24
C ARG A 113 1.23 -10.72 3.68
N LEU A 114 1.22 -9.59 4.40
CA LEU A 114 1.91 -8.39 3.95
C LEU A 114 3.41 -8.64 3.78
N VAL A 115 4.07 -9.27 4.75
CA VAL A 115 5.50 -9.61 4.66
C VAL A 115 5.78 -10.52 3.45
N THR A 116 4.90 -11.49 3.19
CA THR A 116 5.01 -12.36 1.99
C THR A 116 4.92 -11.55 0.69
N LEU A 117 3.98 -10.61 0.59
CA LEU A 117 3.84 -9.74 -0.58
C LEU A 117 5.07 -8.85 -0.77
N LEU A 118 5.61 -8.31 0.33
CA LEU A 118 6.80 -7.47 0.30
C LEU A 118 8.06 -8.24 -0.09
N LYS A 119 8.15 -9.54 0.24
CA LYS A 119 9.28 -10.40 -0.16
C LYS A 119 9.24 -10.86 -1.62
N ALA A 120 8.17 -10.58 -2.36
CA ALA A 120 8.11 -10.89 -3.78
C ALA A 120 9.28 -10.23 -4.55
N PRO A 121 9.87 -10.90 -5.57
CA PRO A 121 11.12 -10.43 -6.19
C PRO A 121 10.95 -9.23 -7.13
N VAL A 122 9.76 -8.64 -7.20
CA VAL A 122 9.45 -7.52 -8.10
C VAL A 122 8.82 -6.35 -7.34
N PRO A 123 8.98 -5.11 -7.82
CA PRO A 123 8.29 -3.97 -7.25
C PRO A 123 6.78 -4.18 -7.16
N SER A 124 6.20 -3.88 -6.01
CA SER A 124 4.78 -4.12 -5.74
C SER A 124 4.13 -2.93 -5.03
N VAL A 125 2.82 -2.80 -5.19
CA VAL A 125 2.00 -1.87 -4.43
C VAL A 125 0.90 -2.62 -3.70
N VAL A 126 0.65 -2.21 -2.45
CA VAL A 126 -0.44 -2.71 -1.60
C VAL A 126 -1.29 -1.53 -1.16
N CYS A 127 -2.58 -1.53 -1.48
CA CYS A 127 -3.52 -0.52 -0.99
C CYS A 127 -4.34 -1.06 0.18
N SER A 128 -4.43 -0.27 1.25
CA SER A 128 -5.22 -0.61 2.42
C SER A 128 -5.93 0.61 3.02
N GLN A 129 -6.57 0.42 4.16
CA GLN A 129 -7.37 1.41 4.86
C GLN A 129 -6.57 2.11 5.95
N GLY A 130 -6.99 3.33 6.28
CA GLY A 130 -6.23 4.21 7.18
C GLY A 130 -6.00 3.68 8.58
N ARG A 131 -6.92 2.87 9.12
CA ARG A 131 -6.78 2.28 10.46
C ARG A 131 -5.89 1.03 10.48
N THR A 132 -5.79 0.35 9.36
CA THR A 132 -4.99 -0.88 9.22
C THR A 132 -3.52 -0.58 8.97
N ILE A 133 -3.21 0.51 8.26
CA ILE A 133 -1.83 0.83 7.85
C ILE A 133 -0.90 1.06 9.04
N PRO A 134 -1.21 1.87 10.07
CA PRO A 134 -0.27 2.13 11.15
C PRO A 134 0.20 0.85 11.87
N PRO A 135 -0.68 -0.03 12.36
CA PRO A 135 -0.24 -1.25 13.04
C PRO A 135 0.48 -2.21 12.10
N LEU A 136 0.05 -2.32 10.82
CA LEU A 136 0.74 -3.18 9.84
C LEU A 136 2.14 -2.66 9.52
N VAL A 137 2.32 -1.35 9.31
CA VAL A 137 3.64 -0.77 9.04
C VAL A 137 4.56 -0.96 10.24
N THR A 138 4.07 -0.67 11.45
CA THR A 138 4.85 -0.88 12.69
C THR A 138 5.32 -2.32 12.83
N ALA A 139 4.40 -3.28 12.71
CA ALA A 139 4.73 -4.70 12.84
C ALA A 139 5.65 -5.21 11.70
N THR A 140 5.44 -4.70 10.48
CA THR A 140 6.28 -5.03 9.32
C THR A 140 7.71 -4.52 9.51
N CYS A 141 7.89 -3.27 9.95
CA CYS A 141 9.21 -2.72 10.23
C CYS A 141 9.92 -3.55 11.30
N ALA A 142 9.24 -3.90 12.39
CA ALA A 142 9.79 -4.76 13.44
C ALA A 142 10.19 -6.14 12.90
N ALA A 143 9.34 -6.79 12.10
CA ALA A 143 9.61 -8.10 11.50
C ALA A 143 10.77 -8.10 10.49
N LEU A 144 11.04 -6.97 9.87
CA LEU A 144 12.11 -6.79 8.87
C LEU A 144 13.36 -6.11 9.43
N GLY A 145 13.40 -5.81 10.73
CA GLY A 145 14.54 -5.14 11.38
C GLY A 145 14.73 -3.69 10.92
N ALA A 146 13.67 -3.02 10.46
CA ALA A 146 13.70 -1.64 10.02
C ALA A 146 13.25 -0.68 11.13
N GLU A 147 13.69 0.57 11.06
CA GLU A 147 13.21 1.63 11.94
C GLU A 147 11.72 1.90 11.68
N VAL A 148 10.94 1.94 12.78
CA VAL A 148 9.52 2.27 12.71
C VAL A 148 9.37 3.78 12.54
N PRO A 149 8.59 4.28 11.57
CA PRO A 149 8.32 5.70 11.42
C PRO A 149 7.71 6.29 12.71
N ALA A 150 8.17 7.47 13.13
CA ALA A 150 7.64 8.17 14.31
C ALA A 150 6.11 8.43 14.20
N ASP A 151 5.61 8.63 12.99
CA ASP A 151 4.19 8.70 12.68
C ASP A 151 3.88 7.71 11.54
N PRO A 152 3.32 6.52 11.83
CA PRO A 152 2.98 5.53 10.82
C PRO A 152 1.63 5.80 10.12
N THR A 153 1.02 6.97 10.32
CA THR A 153 -0.22 7.35 9.62
C THR A 153 0.06 7.89 8.23
N LEU A 154 -0.91 7.75 7.34
CA LEU A 154 -0.88 8.31 5.98
C LEU A 154 -2.09 9.20 5.73
N PRO A 155 -1.96 10.33 5.02
CA PRO A 155 -3.10 11.02 4.45
C PRO A 155 -3.76 10.16 3.35
N LYS A 156 -4.96 10.55 2.89
CA LYS A 156 -5.61 9.90 1.73
C LYS A 156 -4.70 9.95 0.51
N ALA A 157 -4.59 8.83 -0.21
CA ALA A 157 -3.67 8.62 -1.31
C ALA A 157 -2.17 8.80 -0.95
N GLY A 158 -1.83 8.91 0.33
CA GLY A 158 -0.43 8.90 0.79
C GLY A 158 0.16 7.50 0.76
N MET A 159 1.49 7.42 0.74
CA MET A 159 2.19 6.14 0.68
C MET A 159 3.45 6.09 1.55
N PHE A 160 3.80 4.88 1.98
CA PHE A 160 5.14 4.51 2.38
C PHE A 160 5.84 3.81 1.24
N VAL A 161 7.12 4.08 1.04
CA VAL A 161 7.99 3.35 0.12
C VAL A 161 9.02 2.60 0.95
N LEU A 162 8.93 1.27 0.91
CA LEU A 162 9.89 0.37 1.53
C LEU A 162 10.93 -0.01 0.47
N HIS A 163 12.19 0.26 0.74
CA HIS A 163 13.31 -0.19 -0.08
C HIS A 163 13.88 -1.47 0.52
N LEU A 164 13.61 -2.59 -0.12
CA LEU A 164 14.09 -3.90 0.31
C LEU A 164 15.40 -4.23 -0.41
N GLY A 165 16.43 -4.59 0.34
CA GLY A 165 17.69 -5.04 -0.21
C GLY A 165 17.47 -6.24 -1.16
N MET A 166 18.08 -6.21 -2.31
CA MET A 166 18.12 -7.36 -3.19
C MET A 166 19.35 -8.19 -2.78
N THR A 167 19.10 -9.34 -2.13
CA THR A 167 20.14 -10.35 -1.99
C THR A 167 20.41 -10.86 -3.40
N GLY A 168 21.59 -10.51 -3.92
CA GLY A 168 22.09 -11.14 -5.15
C GLY A 168 22.15 -12.66 -4.97
N PRO A 169 22.21 -13.44 -6.06
CA PRO A 169 22.50 -14.86 -5.95
C PRO A 169 23.85 -15.04 -5.22
N PRO A 170 23.95 -16.06 -4.36
CA PRO A 170 25.22 -16.38 -3.71
C PRO A 170 26.31 -16.66 -4.74
#